data_329bac746811604bde0a0dddbf438b60
#
_entry.id   329bac746811604bde0a0dddbf438b60
#
_cell.length_a   1.000
_cell.length_b   1.000
_cell.length_c   1.000
_cell.angle_alpha   90.00
_cell.angle_beta   90.00
_cell.angle_gamma   90.00
#
_symmetry.space_group_name_H-M   'P 1'
#
loop_
_entity.id
_entity.type
_entity.pdbx_description
1 polymer ?
#
loop_
_entity_poly.entity_id
_entity_poly.type
_entity_poly.pdbx_seq_one_letter_code
_entity_poly.pdbx_strand_id
1 'polypeptide(L)'
;MIRQCVALFSLILTLMSWPLASSAQQSPVLLIVGDSLSAGYGIPQGKEWVHLLRQSLQAREEPIQVVNASISGDTTSGGRSRIEPLLQRENPDWVLIELGGNDGLRGMSLSAMEANLQAMVDTVKQQGAQPLLAGIKIPPNYGSKYRTRFEQVFVTVAARNDVPLLPFLLDGVGGQD
;
A
#
# COMPACT_ATOMS: atom_id res chain seq x y z
N MET A 1 51.72 -43.63 -56.65
CA MET A 1 50.80 -44.24 -55.71
C MET A 1 50.65 -43.27 -54.49
N ILE A 2 49.65 -42.43 -54.53
CA ILE A 2 49.40 -41.35 -53.54
C ILE A 2 48.21 -41.77 -52.77
N ARG A 3 48.40 -42.09 -51.46
CA ARG A 3 47.30 -42.37 -50.53
C ARG A 3 46.78 -41.02 -49.94
N GLN A 4 45.61 -40.70 -50.32
CA GLN A 4 44.88 -39.55 -49.72
C GLN A 4 44.34 -39.94 -48.34
N CYS A 5 44.82 -39.27 -47.31
CA CYS A 5 44.20 -39.31 -45.98
C CYS A 5 43.04 -38.30 -45.92
N VAL A 6 41.81 -38.79 -45.87
CA VAL A 6 40.64 -37.99 -45.60
C VAL A 6 40.49 -37.83 -44.07
N ALA A 7 40.78 -36.63 -43.57
CA ALA A 7 40.53 -36.27 -42.17
C ALA A 7 39.07 -35.85 -42.04
N LEU A 8 38.27 -36.67 -41.38
CA LEU A 8 36.91 -36.33 -40.96
C LEU A 8 36.95 -35.37 -39.76
N PHE A 9 36.63 -34.12 -40.00
CA PHE A 9 36.43 -33.10 -38.96
C PHE A 9 35.02 -33.27 -38.39
N SER A 10 34.87 -33.98 -37.28
CA SER A 10 33.61 -34.04 -36.52
C SER A 10 33.44 -32.76 -35.73
N LEU A 11 32.62 -31.86 -36.27
CA LEU A 11 32.20 -30.65 -35.57
C LEU A 11 31.16 -31.04 -34.48
N ILE A 12 31.61 -31.20 -33.25
CA ILE A 12 30.72 -31.38 -32.10
C ILE A 12 30.12 -30.03 -31.75
N LEU A 13 28.88 -29.80 -32.19
CA LEU A 13 28.07 -28.65 -31.84
C LEU A 13 27.54 -28.89 -30.41
N THR A 14 28.31 -28.49 -29.40
CA THR A 14 27.82 -28.42 -27.99
C THR A 14 26.80 -27.29 -27.89
N LEU A 15 25.52 -27.63 -27.99
CA LEU A 15 24.42 -26.76 -27.56
C LEU A 15 24.58 -26.48 -26.08
N MET A 16 25.19 -25.36 -25.73
CA MET A 16 25.11 -24.79 -24.39
C MET A 16 23.65 -24.40 -24.14
N SER A 17 22.88 -25.31 -23.55
CA SER A 17 21.59 -25.01 -22.95
C SER A 17 21.86 -24.15 -21.71
N TRP A 18 21.89 -22.82 -21.89
CA TRP A 18 21.79 -21.91 -20.76
C TRP A 18 20.43 -22.15 -20.10
N PRO A 19 20.41 -22.48 -18.81
CA PRO A 19 19.14 -22.47 -18.10
C PRO A 19 18.62 -21.03 -18.17
N LEU A 20 17.48 -20.82 -18.84
CA LEU A 20 16.67 -19.64 -18.64
C LEU A 20 16.31 -19.63 -17.16
N ALA A 21 17.07 -18.90 -16.36
CA ALA A 21 16.69 -18.61 -14.99
C ALA A 21 15.33 -17.90 -15.10
N SER A 22 14.26 -18.66 -14.90
CA SER A 22 12.93 -18.11 -14.68
C SER A 22 13.07 -17.26 -13.42
N SER A 23 13.24 -15.94 -13.59
CA SER A 23 13.13 -15.01 -12.50
C SER A 23 11.73 -15.23 -11.94
N ALA A 24 11.63 -15.90 -10.80
CA ALA A 24 10.37 -15.99 -10.08
C ALA A 24 9.96 -14.54 -9.81
N GLN A 25 9.00 -14.05 -10.58
CA GLN A 25 8.48 -12.69 -10.45
C GLN A 25 7.92 -12.60 -9.04
N GLN A 26 8.58 -11.82 -8.19
CA GLN A 26 8.09 -11.60 -6.83
C GLN A 26 6.67 -11.03 -6.93
N SER A 27 5.78 -11.58 -6.11
CA SER A 27 4.41 -11.06 -6.05
C SER A 27 4.43 -9.59 -5.65
N PRO A 28 3.69 -8.73 -6.34
CA PRO A 28 3.57 -7.33 -5.97
C PRO A 28 3.10 -7.16 -4.52
N VAL A 29 3.58 -6.12 -3.84
CA VAL A 29 3.33 -5.89 -2.42
C VAL A 29 2.45 -4.66 -2.23
N LEU A 30 1.32 -4.82 -1.54
CA LEU A 30 0.49 -3.74 -1.01
C LEU A 30 0.78 -3.57 0.48
N LEU A 31 1.42 -2.47 0.84
CA LEU A 31 1.63 -2.05 2.23
C LEU A 31 0.46 -1.19 2.70
N ILE A 32 -0.12 -1.53 3.86
CA ILE A 32 -1.17 -0.73 4.51
C ILE A 32 -0.57 -0.06 5.73
N VAL A 33 -0.60 1.27 5.75
CA VAL A 33 -0.17 2.12 6.86
C VAL A 33 -1.39 2.84 7.40
N GLY A 34 -1.98 2.28 8.45
CA GLY A 34 -3.25 2.74 9.02
C GLY A 34 -3.27 2.78 10.54
N ASP A 35 -4.44 3.03 11.06
CA ASP A 35 -4.72 3.06 12.50
C ASP A 35 -5.54 1.85 12.98
N SER A 36 -6.43 2.05 13.96
CA SER A 36 -7.27 0.99 14.53
C SER A 36 -8.26 0.39 13.54
N LEU A 37 -8.69 1.13 12.51
CA LEU A 37 -9.62 0.64 11.50
C LEU A 37 -8.97 -0.46 10.66
N SER A 38 -7.71 -0.26 10.28
CA SER A 38 -6.94 -1.23 9.50
C SER A 38 -6.24 -2.28 10.37
N ALA A 39 -5.93 -1.95 11.64
CA ALA A 39 -5.41 -2.92 12.60
C ALA A 39 -6.46 -3.93 13.08
N GLY A 40 -7.76 -3.68 12.81
CA GLY A 40 -8.86 -4.57 13.20
C GLY A 40 -9.21 -4.52 14.68
N TYR A 41 -8.96 -3.36 15.35
CA TYR A 41 -9.25 -3.20 16.78
C TYR A 41 -10.74 -3.44 17.09
N GLY A 42 -11.01 -4.36 18.02
CA GLY A 42 -12.39 -4.70 18.43
C GLY A 42 -13.14 -5.60 17.43
N ILE A 43 -12.51 -6.03 16.35
CA ILE A 43 -13.13 -6.92 15.36
C ILE A 43 -12.64 -8.36 15.60
N PRO A 44 -13.53 -9.36 15.60
CA PRO A 44 -13.13 -10.76 15.71
C PRO A 44 -12.12 -11.15 14.62
N GLN A 45 -11.14 -11.95 15.01
CA GLN A 45 -10.10 -12.43 14.08
C GLN A 45 -10.70 -13.06 12.82
N GLY A 46 -10.19 -12.65 11.68
CA GLY A 46 -10.66 -13.12 10.37
C GLY A 46 -11.88 -12.37 9.81
N LYS A 47 -12.38 -11.35 10.53
CA LYS A 47 -13.47 -10.46 10.09
C LYS A 47 -12.98 -9.05 9.74
N GLU A 48 -11.71 -8.76 10.00
CA GLU A 48 -11.08 -7.48 9.68
C GLU A 48 -11.02 -7.29 8.15
N TRP A 49 -11.27 -6.08 7.69
CA TRP A 49 -11.31 -5.79 6.26
C TRP A 49 -10.01 -6.17 5.53
N VAL A 50 -8.85 -6.01 6.18
CA VAL A 50 -7.56 -6.40 5.59
C VAL A 50 -7.47 -7.91 5.38
N HIS A 51 -8.02 -8.71 6.32
CA HIS A 51 -8.11 -10.15 6.16
C HIS A 51 -9.03 -10.53 5.00
N LEU A 52 -10.20 -9.90 4.93
CA LEU A 52 -11.17 -10.12 3.86
C LEU A 52 -10.61 -9.70 2.48
N LEU A 53 -9.83 -8.61 2.44
CA LEU A 53 -9.10 -8.22 1.22
C LEU A 53 -8.13 -9.32 0.76
N ARG A 54 -7.31 -9.87 1.69
CA ARG A 54 -6.41 -11.00 1.35
C ARG A 54 -7.17 -12.20 0.79
N GLN A 55 -8.28 -12.57 1.42
CA GLN A 55 -9.13 -13.66 0.93
C GLN A 55 -9.71 -13.36 -0.45
N SER A 56 -10.16 -12.14 -0.69
CA SER A 56 -10.71 -11.71 -1.98
C SER A 56 -9.66 -11.77 -3.09
N LEU A 57 -8.45 -11.28 -2.83
CA LEU A 57 -7.34 -11.34 -3.79
C LEU A 57 -6.97 -12.79 -4.10
N GLN A 58 -6.87 -13.65 -3.08
CA GLN A 58 -6.59 -15.07 -3.25
C GLN A 58 -7.68 -15.78 -4.07
N ALA A 59 -8.96 -15.48 -3.82
CA ALA A 59 -10.09 -16.06 -4.56
C ALA A 59 -10.14 -15.62 -6.04
N ARG A 60 -9.50 -14.49 -6.36
CA ARG A 60 -9.36 -13.97 -7.75
C ARG A 60 -8.05 -14.41 -8.41
N GLU A 61 -7.24 -15.21 -7.72
CA GLU A 61 -5.91 -15.62 -8.18
C GLU A 61 -4.98 -14.42 -8.45
N GLU A 62 -5.22 -13.28 -7.78
CA GLU A 62 -4.38 -12.09 -7.87
C GLU A 62 -3.15 -12.26 -6.97
N PRO A 63 -1.94 -12.29 -7.51
CA PRO A 63 -0.73 -12.60 -6.75
C PRO A 63 -0.21 -11.39 -5.96
N ILE A 64 -1.08 -10.70 -5.22
CA ILE A 64 -0.72 -9.52 -4.42
C ILE A 64 -0.51 -9.91 -2.97
N GLN A 65 0.69 -9.65 -2.45
CA GLN A 65 0.99 -9.79 -1.03
C GLN A 65 0.52 -8.55 -0.28
N VAL A 66 -0.37 -8.71 0.71
CA VAL A 66 -0.84 -7.61 1.55
C VAL A 66 -0.10 -7.61 2.88
N VAL A 67 0.66 -6.55 3.15
CA VAL A 67 1.36 -6.31 4.41
C VAL A 67 0.61 -5.25 5.20
N ASN A 68 0.09 -5.63 6.39
CA ASN A 68 -0.59 -4.70 7.27
C ASN A 68 0.36 -4.20 8.36
N ALA A 69 0.76 -2.93 8.28
CA ALA A 69 1.60 -2.25 9.25
C ALA A 69 0.81 -1.21 10.07
N SER A 70 -0.50 -1.42 10.23
CA SER A 70 -1.37 -0.50 10.96
C SER A 70 -1.20 -0.63 12.46
N ILE A 71 -1.30 0.50 13.18
CA ILE A 71 -1.14 0.59 14.62
C ILE A 71 -2.34 1.32 15.23
N SER A 72 -3.08 0.65 16.13
CA SER A 72 -4.24 1.25 16.79
C SER A 72 -3.86 2.53 17.53
N GLY A 73 -4.63 3.59 17.30
CA GLY A 73 -4.42 4.91 17.92
C GLY A 73 -3.38 5.78 17.22
N ASP A 74 -2.78 5.31 16.12
CA ASP A 74 -1.77 6.06 15.37
C ASP A 74 -2.36 7.32 14.72
N THR A 75 -1.52 8.33 14.56
CA THR A 75 -1.83 9.62 13.94
C THR A 75 -1.06 9.79 12.64
N THR A 76 -1.37 10.84 11.88
CA THR A 76 -0.57 11.17 10.70
C THR A 76 0.88 11.47 11.04
N SER A 77 1.18 12.02 12.21
CA SER A 77 2.55 12.23 12.70
C SER A 77 3.27 10.91 12.99
N GLY A 78 2.59 9.95 13.62
CA GLY A 78 3.14 8.63 13.87
C GLY A 78 3.42 7.88 12.57
N GLY A 79 2.46 7.86 11.65
CA GLY A 79 2.65 7.29 10.31
C GLY A 79 3.83 7.87 9.56
N ARG A 80 3.96 9.21 9.56
CA ARG A 80 5.08 9.93 8.95
C ARG A 80 6.43 9.49 9.52
N SER A 81 6.52 9.29 10.83
CA SER A 81 7.78 8.90 11.49
C SER A 81 8.27 7.49 11.14
N ARG A 82 7.36 6.60 10.75
CA ARG A 82 7.65 5.18 10.51
C ARG A 82 7.54 4.73 9.05
N ILE A 83 7.07 5.61 8.14
CA ILE A 83 6.83 5.20 6.76
C ILE A 83 8.11 4.83 6.02
N GLU A 84 9.18 5.61 6.17
CA GLU A 84 10.45 5.37 5.48
C GLU A 84 11.07 3.99 5.82
N PRO A 85 11.28 3.61 7.10
CA PRO A 85 11.76 2.28 7.44
C PRO A 85 10.82 1.15 7.00
N LEU A 86 9.50 1.39 6.93
CA LEU A 86 8.54 0.43 6.38
C LEU A 86 8.76 0.21 4.88
N LEU A 87 8.94 1.29 4.11
CA LEU A 87 9.20 1.21 2.68
C LEU A 87 10.50 0.46 2.38
N GLN A 88 11.55 0.74 3.12
CA GLN A 88 12.85 0.05 2.96
C GLN A 88 12.77 -1.45 3.28
N ARG A 89 11.99 -1.83 4.29
CA ARG A 89 11.85 -3.22 4.72
C ARG A 89 10.95 -4.05 3.80
N GLU A 90 9.81 -3.49 3.40
CA GLU A 90 8.76 -4.22 2.67
C GLU A 90 8.89 -4.09 1.16
N ASN A 91 9.64 -3.08 0.66
CA ASN A 91 9.80 -2.75 -0.76
C ASN A 91 8.47 -2.84 -1.55
N PRO A 92 7.43 -2.08 -1.15
CA PRO A 92 6.09 -2.22 -1.70
C PRO A 92 5.96 -1.60 -3.10
N ASP A 93 5.06 -2.15 -3.92
CA ASP A 93 4.61 -1.53 -5.16
C ASP A 93 3.53 -0.47 -4.91
N TRP A 94 2.67 -0.72 -3.91
CA TRP A 94 1.60 0.20 -3.49
C TRP A 94 1.62 0.41 -1.99
N VAL A 95 1.26 1.63 -1.57
CA VAL A 95 1.10 1.98 -0.16
C VAL A 95 -0.26 2.63 0.06
N LEU A 96 -1.14 1.95 0.76
CA LEU A 96 -2.40 2.53 1.22
C LEU A 96 -2.16 3.26 2.55
N ILE A 97 -2.36 4.57 2.56
CA ILE A 97 -2.30 5.42 3.75
C ILE A 97 -3.72 5.64 4.26
N GLU A 98 -4.02 5.07 5.42
CA GLU A 98 -5.32 5.13 6.11
C GLU A 98 -5.08 5.73 7.51
N LEU A 99 -4.79 7.03 7.57
CA LEU A 99 -4.46 7.78 8.79
C LEU A 99 -5.13 9.15 8.80
N GLY A 100 -5.34 9.69 10.00
CA GLY A 100 -5.95 10.99 10.22
C GLY A 100 -7.19 10.92 11.13
N GLY A 101 -7.80 9.74 11.28
CA GLY A 101 -8.92 9.56 12.18
C GLY A 101 -8.61 10.03 13.60
N ASN A 102 -7.47 9.62 14.14
CA ASN A 102 -7.03 10.03 15.48
C ASN A 102 -6.66 11.52 15.57
N ASP A 103 -6.13 12.12 14.49
CA ASP A 103 -5.90 13.57 14.41
C ASP A 103 -7.23 14.32 14.52
N GLY A 104 -8.23 13.92 13.74
CA GLY A 104 -9.57 14.50 13.75
C GLY A 104 -10.29 14.34 15.08
N LEU A 105 -10.31 13.13 15.63
CA LEU A 105 -10.99 12.82 16.91
C LEU A 105 -10.37 13.55 18.11
N ARG A 106 -9.07 13.84 18.05
CA ARG A 106 -8.35 14.59 19.11
C ARG A 106 -8.34 16.10 18.85
N GLY A 107 -9.00 16.58 17.79
CA GLY A 107 -9.04 18.00 17.46
C GLY A 107 -7.67 18.60 17.13
N MET A 108 -6.76 17.79 16.57
CA MET A 108 -5.43 18.24 16.19
C MET A 108 -5.46 19.19 15.00
N SER A 109 -4.37 19.89 14.74
CA SER A 109 -4.27 20.82 13.62
C SER A 109 -4.48 20.13 12.27
N LEU A 110 -5.52 20.51 11.54
CA LEU A 110 -5.77 20.00 10.19
C LEU A 110 -4.66 20.38 9.20
N SER A 111 -4.00 21.51 9.37
CA SER A 111 -2.83 21.88 8.55
C SER A 111 -1.61 20.99 8.83
N ALA A 112 -1.40 20.58 10.08
CA ALA A 112 -0.35 19.62 10.41
C ALA A 112 -0.69 18.23 9.85
N MET A 113 -1.94 17.79 9.94
CA MET A 113 -2.44 16.56 9.34
C MET A 113 -2.20 16.55 7.82
N GLU A 114 -2.56 17.64 7.12
CA GLU A 114 -2.33 17.80 5.68
C GLU A 114 -0.84 17.70 5.34
N ALA A 115 0.02 18.43 6.08
CA ALA A 115 1.46 18.39 5.87
C ALA A 115 2.06 16.99 6.10
N ASN A 116 1.56 16.24 7.07
CA ASN A 116 2.03 14.87 7.32
C ASN A 116 1.59 13.91 6.22
N LEU A 117 0.33 13.97 5.77
CA LEU A 117 -0.17 13.18 4.65
C LEU A 117 0.61 13.48 3.37
N GLN A 118 0.84 14.78 3.08
CA GLN A 118 1.67 15.21 1.94
C GLN A 118 3.08 14.61 2.03
N ALA A 119 3.74 14.73 3.18
CA ALA A 119 5.09 14.19 3.35
C ALA A 119 5.15 12.67 3.16
N MET A 120 4.13 11.93 3.65
CA MET A 120 4.05 10.48 3.43
C MET A 120 3.87 10.14 1.95
N VAL A 121 2.99 10.83 1.24
CA VAL A 121 2.80 10.67 -0.22
C VAL A 121 4.10 10.91 -0.97
N ASP A 122 4.81 12.01 -0.63
CA ASP A 122 6.08 12.35 -1.26
C ASP A 122 7.14 11.27 -1.00
N THR A 123 7.25 10.78 0.24
CA THR A 123 8.19 9.72 0.61
C THR A 123 7.92 8.42 -0.14
N VAL A 124 6.64 8.03 -0.26
CA VAL A 124 6.23 6.83 -1.01
C VAL A 124 6.63 6.94 -2.49
N LYS A 125 6.35 8.08 -3.12
CA LYS A 125 6.72 8.34 -4.52
C LYS A 125 8.24 8.35 -4.72
N GLN A 126 8.99 8.96 -3.81
CA GLN A 126 10.45 9.00 -3.87
C GLN A 126 11.09 7.61 -3.80
N GLN A 127 10.44 6.66 -3.12
CA GLN A 127 10.87 5.26 -3.05
C GLN A 127 10.39 4.41 -4.23
N GLY A 128 9.70 5.01 -5.21
CA GLY A 128 9.22 4.34 -6.42
C GLY A 128 7.91 3.58 -6.26
N ALA A 129 7.27 3.63 -5.09
CA ALA A 129 5.97 3.03 -4.85
C ALA A 129 4.81 3.96 -5.23
N GLN A 130 3.64 3.41 -5.45
CA GLN A 130 2.42 4.17 -5.75
C GLN A 130 1.60 4.40 -4.46
N PRO A 131 1.39 5.64 -4.02
CA PRO A 131 0.54 5.94 -2.87
C PRO A 131 -0.94 5.85 -3.25
N LEU A 132 -1.75 5.39 -2.30
CA LEU A 132 -3.20 5.38 -2.30
C LEU A 132 -3.65 6.03 -0.99
N LEU A 133 -4.69 6.87 -1.02
CA LEU A 133 -5.26 7.46 0.19
C LEU A 133 -6.62 6.86 0.51
N ALA A 134 -6.87 6.56 1.77
CA ALA A 134 -8.20 6.24 2.27
C ALA A 134 -8.72 7.38 3.15
N GLY A 135 -9.82 7.99 2.72
CA GLY A 135 -10.52 9.02 3.48
C GLY A 135 -11.26 8.43 4.68
N ILE A 136 -11.40 9.26 5.71
CA ILE A 136 -12.07 8.94 6.96
C ILE A 136 -13.12 10.01 7.22
N LYS A 137 -14.24 9.65 7.86
CA LYS A 137 -15.23 10.59 8.37
C LYS A 137 -15.25 10.55 9.88
N ILE A 138 -15.39 11.70 10.51
CA ILE A 138 -15.52 11.82 11.96
C ILE A 138 -16.98 12.05 12.36
N PRO A 139 -17.38 11.68 13.61
CA PRO A 139 -18.76 11.73 14.07
C PRO A 139 -19.41 13.12 13.95
N PRO A 140 -20.76 13.20 13.82
CA PRO A 140 -21.47 14.46 13.62
C PRO A 140 -21.33 15.49 14.73
N ASN A 141 -21.08 15.06 15.96
CA ASN A 141 -20.91 15.91 17.14
C ASN A 141 -19.69 16.84 17.10
N TYR A 142 -18.76 16.65 16.14
CA TYR A 142 -17.66 17.58 15.88
C TYR A 142 -18.08 18.84 15.09
N GLY A 143 -19.33 18.89 14.64
CA GLY A 143 -19.87 20.01 13.87
C GLY A 143 -19.53 20.00 12.39
N SER A 144 -20.45 20.46 11.56
CA SER A 144 -20.36 20.37 10.10
C SER A 144 -19.12 21.07 9.53
N LYS A 145 -18.82 22.29 10.02
CA LYS A 145 -17.68 23.08 9.53
C LYS A 145 -16.33 22.37 9.72
N TYR A 146 -16.12 21.75 10.89
CA TYR A 146 -14.88 21.03 11.17
C TYR A 146 -14.80 19.74 10.32
N ARG A 147 -15.89 18.97 10.25
CA ARG A 147 -15.99 17.75 9.47
C ARG A 147 -15.68 18.00 7.99
N THR A 148 -16.32 19.00 7.38
CA THR A 148 -16.07 19.35 5.99
C THR A 148 -14.60 19.70 5.75
N ARG A 149 -13.98 20.48 6.65
CA ARG A 149 -12.56 20.83 6.54
C ARG A 149 -11.65 19.61 6.73
N PHE A 150 -12.00 18.71 7.64
CA PHE A 150 -11.28 17.48 7.89
C PHE A 150 -11.29 16.57 6.64
N GLU A 151 -12.48 16.32 6.08
CA GLU A 151 -12.62 15.51 4.86
C GLU A 151 -11.90 16.13 3.66
N GLN A 152 -11.93 17.49 3.56
CA GLN A 152 -11.26 18.22 2.49
C GLN A 152 -9.73 18.03 2.49
N VAL A 153 -9.10 17.74 3.61
CA VAL A 153 -7.66 17.47 3.68
C VAL A 153 -7.27 16.31 2.76
N PHE A 154 -8.01 15.20 2.81
CA PHE A 154 -7.73 14.04 1.94
C PHE A 154 -7.90 14.38 0.46
N VAL A 155 -8.99 15.07 0.13
CA VAL A 155 -9.28 15.50 -1.25
C VAL A 155 -8.16 16.42 -1.77
N THR A 156 -7.73 17.37 -0.94
CA THR A 156 -6.67 18.33 -1.30
C THR A 156 -5.33 17.63 -1.56
N VAL A 157 -4.92 16.73 -0.66
CA VAL A 157 -3.65 15.99 -0.82
C VAL A 157 -3.72 15.06 -2.03
N ALA A 158 -4.83 14.34 -2.20
CA ALA A 158 -5.02 13.45 -3.35
C ALA A 158 -4.95 14.19 -4.69
N ALA A 159 -5.72 15.27 -4.83
CA ALA A 159 -5.78 16.07 -6.05
C ALA A 159 -4.44 16.74 -6.39
N ARG A 160 -3.74 17.29 -5.38
CA ARG A 160 -2.43 17.93 -5.55
C ARG A 160 -1.38 16.97 -6.11
N ASN A 161 -1.50 15.71 -5.79
CA ASN A 161 -0.50 14.69 -6.09
C ASN A 161 -0.91 13.72 -7.20
N ASP A 162 -2.10 13.86 -7.76
CA ASP A 162 -2.69 12.88 -8.68
C ASP A 162 -2.65 11.45 -8.09
N VAL A 163 -3.16 11.34 -6.85
CA VAL A 163 -3.16 10.09 -6.08
C VAL A 163 -4.59 9.57 -5.97
N PRO A 164 -4.85 8.28 -6.23
CA PRO A 164 -6.15 7.69 -6.02
C PRO A 164 -6.63 7.87 -4.58
N LEU A 165 -7.87 8.31 -4.42
CA LEU A 165 -8.53 8.48 -3.13
C LEU A 165 -9.75 7.57 -3.05
N LEU A 166 -9.78 6.69 -2.06
CA LEU A 166 -11.02 6.08 -1.57
C LEU A 166 -11.71 7.11 -0.65
N PRO A 167 -12.83 7.71 -1.04
CA PRO A 167 -13.37 8.86 -0.31
C PRO A 167 -13.75 8.58 1.14
N PHE A 168 -14.19 7.34 1.42
CA PHE A 168 -14.51 6.89 2.76
C PHE A 168 -14.29 5.38 2.89
N LEU A 169 -13.36 4.96 3.73
CA LEU A 169 -13.01 3.55 3.92
C LEU A 169 -14.21 2.69 4.35
N LEU A 170 -15.10 3.23 5.21
CA LEU A 170 -16.25 2.52 5.77
C LEU A 170 -17.55 2.78 5.00
N ASP A 171 -17.47 3.17 3.74
CA ASP A 171 -18.68 3.41 2.94
C ASP A 171 -19.51 2.13 2.80
N GLY A 172 -20.81 2.25 3.07
CA GLY A 172 -21.75 1.12 3.06
C GLY A 172 -21.69 0.19 4.29
N VAL A 173 -20.72 0.38 5.21
CA VAL A 173 -20.61 -0.44 6.44
C VAL A 173 -20.56 0.39 7.72
N GLY A 174 -20.06 1.63 7.65
CA GLY A 174 -19.98 2.51 8.80
C GLY A 174 -21.29 3.25 9.07
N GLY A 175 -21.77 3.22 10.33
CA GLY A 175 -23.00 3.93 10.74
C GLY A 175 -24.30 3.24 10.33
N GLN A 176 -24.26 1.96 10.05
CA GLN A 176 -25.45 1.12 9.99
C GLN A 176 -25.72 0.58 11.39
N ASP A 177 -26.83 1.03 12.01
CA ASP A 177 -27.34 0.55 13.29
C ASP A 177 -27.90 -0.87 13.18
#